data_503510f4a2e629b3d65ff1054e68e914
#
_entry.id   503510f4a2e629b3d65ff1054e68e914
#
_cell.length_a   1.000
_cell.length_b   1.000
_cell.length_c   1.000
_cell.angle_alpha   90.00
_cell.angle_beta   90.00
_cell.angle_gamma   90.00
#
_symmetry.space_group_name_H-M   'P 1'
#
loop_
_entity.id
_entity.type
_entity.pdbx_description
1 polymer ?
#
loop_
_entity_poly.entity_id
_entity_poly.type
_entity_poly.pdbx_seq_one_letter_code
_entity_poly.pdbx_strand_id
1 'polypeptide(L)'
;MPQATPTTSMSRDRVCVVTGATRGIGRATALALAKLGAQVVIVGRDADRMDALRREAERAANADVSCVRADFASLASVRGAAEAIMQRWSSIHVLVNNAGINAGRRQVSADGFELTLAVNHLAPFLLTSLLVPALAAGTPSRIVNVTSVFAHVAGIDVRDIMFERRWYSSTRAYNQSKLSTVMFTTELAHRLASSGIAVNCVSPGLVATDLMREHWWFRPRWLRALWSGGLLSPEDAAARVVRVATSEALDGVTGRCFAATLRPVPLPRRANDAALRRALWDLSVRLTNAELVVPASRATAPRGA
;
A
#
# COMPACT_ATOMS: atom_id res chain seq x y z
N MET A 1 -9.00 -24.71 -13.65
CA MET A 1 -9.43 -23.31 -13.69
C MET A 1 -9.77 -22.89 -12.27
N PRO A 2 -9.08 -21.91 -11.65
CA PRO A 2 -9.50 -21.43 -10.34
C PRO A 2 -10.81 -20.66 -10.51
N GLN A 3 -11.85 -21.09 -9.78
CA GLN A 3 -13.13 -20.41 -9.74
C GLN A 3 -12.92 -18.98 -9.27
N ALA A 4 -13.37 -18.01 -10.05
CA ALA A 4 -13.44 -16.62 -9.65
C ALA A 4 -14.42 -16.52 -8.48
N THR A 5 -13.89 -16.29 -7.27
CA THR A 5 -14.73 -15.94 -6.12
C THR A 5 -15.49 -14.66 -6.50
N PRO A 6 -16.81 -14.61 -6.35
CA PRO A 6 -17.58 -13.43 -6.70
C PRO A 6 -17.04 -12.23 -5.92
N THR A 7 -16.64 -11.20 -6.63
CA THR A 7 -16.22 -9.93 -6.04
C THR A 7 -17.51 -9.25 -5.58
N THR A 8 -17.73 -9.17 -4.29
CA THR A 8 -18.93 -8.61 -3.68
C THR A 8 -19.04 -7.13 -4.09
N SER A 9 -20.22 -6.73 -4.58
CA SER A 9 -20.56 -5.33 -4.81
C SER A 9 -20.36 -4.52 -3.52
N MET A 10 -19.70 -3.39 -3.60
CA MET A 10 -19.51 -2.49 -2.46
C MET A 10 -20.64 -1.46 -2.41
N SER A 11 -21.06 -1.08 -1.21
CA SER A 11 -21.97 0.05 -1.03
C SER A 11 -21.27 1.38 -1.40
N ARG A 12 -22.03 2.33 -1.94
CA ARG A 12 -21.54 3.69 -2.25
C ARG A 12 -21.06 4.46 -1.01
N ASP A 13 -21.45 4.01 0.18
CA ASP A 13 -20.98 4.60 1.44
C ASP A 13 -19.57 4.15 1.83
N ARG A 14 -19.00 3.17 1.13
CA ARG A 14 -17.66 2.67 1.41
C ARG A 14 -16.58 3.51 0.76
N VAL A 15 -15.82 4.22 1.57
CA VAL A 15 -14.68 5.05 1.14
C VAL A 15 -13.41 4.23 1.03
N CYS A 16 -12.80 4.23 -0.15
CA CYS A 16 -11.55 3.53 -0.46
C CYS A 16 -10.46 4.54 -0.87
N VAL A 17 -9.39 4.63 -0.11
CA VAL A 17 -8.22 5.48 -0.42
C VAL A 17 -7.16 4.65 -1.12
N VAL A 18 -6.70 5.08 -2.30
CA VAL A 18 -5.67 4.39 -3.10
C VAL A 18 -4.52 5.33 -3.39
N THR A 19 -3.31 5.00 -2.91
CA THR A 19 -2.11 5.79 -3.15
C THR A 19 -1.36 5.34 -4.40
N GLY A 20 -0.72 6.27 -5.12
CA GLY A 20 -0.03 5.97 -6.37
C GLY A 20 -0.98 5.52 -7.49
N ALA A 21 -2.21 6.06 -7.51
CA ALA A 21 -3.28 5.62 -8.40
C ALA A 21 -3.18 6.16 -9.84
N THR A 22 -2.14 6.91 -10.20
CA THR A 22 -2.04 7.53 -11.54
C THR A 22 -1.52 6.61 -12.64
N ARG A 23 -0.99 5.43 -12.30
CA ARG A 23 -0.42 4.44 -13.25
C ARG A 23 -0.51 3.02 -12.71
N GLY A 24 -0.28 2.04 -13.61
CA GLY A 24 -0.04 0.64 -13.29
C GLY A 24 -1.07 0.04 -12.33
N ILE A 25 -0.59 -0.69 -11.33
CA ILE A 25 -1.43 -1.42 -10.38
C ILE A 25 -2.40 -0.48 -9.63
N GLY A 26 -1.91 0.68 -9.17
CA GLY A 26 -2.74 1.62 -8.41
C GLY A 26 -3.90 2.17 -9.22
N ARG A 27 -3.66 2.51 -10.50
CA ARG A 27 -4.72 2.96 -11.43
C ARG A 27 -5.76 1.86 -11.64
N ALA A 28 -5.30 0.66 -11.96
CA ALA A 28 -6.20 -0.47 -12.19
C ALA A 28 -6.98 -0.84 -10.90
N THR A 29 -6.34 -0.74 -9.72
CA THR A 29 -7.01 -0.96 -8.42
C THR A 29 -8.10 0.08 -8.17
N ALA A 30 -7.81 1.37 -8.40
CA ALA A 30 -8.79 2.44 -8.22
C ALA A 30 -10.00 2.27 -9.13
N LEU A 31 -9.78 1.95 -10.42
CA LEU A 31 -10.87 1.67 -11.37
C LEU A 31 -11.68 0.43 -10.98
N ALA A 32 -11.03 -0.62 -10.50
CA ALA A 32 -11.72 -1.84 -10.08
C ALA A 32 -12.59 -1.60 -8.84
N LEU A 33 -12.11 -0.86 -7.84
CA LEU A 33 -12.89 -0.48 -6.66
C LEU A 33 -14.07 0.42 -7.04
N ALA A 34 -13.86 1.37 -7.95
CA ALA A 34 -14.91 2.24 -8.48
C ALA A 34 -16.01 1.44 -9.19
N LYS A 35 -15.64 0.45 -10.01
CA LYS A 35 -16.59 -0.46 -10.67
C LYS A 35 -17.38 -1.33 -9.68
N LEU A 36 -16.84 -1.59 -8.51
CA LEU A 36 -17.56 -2.30 -7.43
C LEU A 36 -18.55 -1.41 -6.67
N GLY A 37 -18.60 -0.12 -6.97
CA GLY A 37 -19.50 0.86 -6.38
C GLY A 37 -18.93 1.67 -5.22
N ALA A 38 -17.66 1.48 -4.85
CA ALA A 38 -17.05 2.26 -3.78
C ALA A 38 -16.84 3.74 -4.18
N GLN A 39 -16.90 4.64 -3.19
CA GLN A 39 -16.34 5.98 -3.30
C GLN A 39 -14.81 5.89 -3.24
N VAL A 40 -14.11 6.31 -4.29
CA VAL A 40 -12.66 6.16 -4.38
C VAL A 40 -11.95 7.50 -4.25
N VAL A 41 -11.02 7.57 -3.30
CA VAL A 41 -10.11 8.71 -3.13
C VAL A 41 -8.75 8.32 -3.69
N ILE A 42 -8.37 8.91 -4.81
CA ILE A 42 -7.05 8.68 -5.42
C ILE A 42 -6.05 9.69 -4.90
N VAL A 43 -4.90 9.19 -4.44
CA VAL A 43 -3.82 10.02 -3.91
C VAL A 43 -2.61 9.91 -4.83
N GLY A 44 -2.12 11.05 -5.32
CA GLY A 44 -0.97 11.09 -6.23
C GLY A 44 -0.45 12.52 -6.45
N ARG A 45 0.65 12.66 -7.18
CA ARG A 45 1.30 13.96 -7.41
C ARG A 45 0.90 14.64 -8.72
N ASP A 46 0.46 13.87 -9.70
CA ASP A 46 0.17 14.30 -11.07
C ASP A 46 -1.34 14.60 -11.20
N ALA A 47 -1.70 15.87 -11.12
CA ALA A 47 -3.09 16.33 -11.14
C ALA A 47 -3.81 15.94 -12.45
N ASP A 48 -3.14 16.12 -13.60
CA ASP A 48 -3.74 15.85 -14.91
C ASP A 48 -4.09 14.37 -15.08
N ARG A 49 -3.20 13.48 -14.61
CA ARG A 49 -3.46 12.03 -14.63
C ARG A 49 -4.54 11.61 -13.65
N MET A 50 -4.60 12.23 -12.49
CA MET A 50 -5.68 11.97 -11.52
C MET A 50 -7.02 12.40 -12.10
N ASP A 51 -7.11 13.58 -12.74
CA ASP A 51 -8.32 14.05 -13.39
C ASP A 51 -8.72 13.20 -14.60
N ALA A 52 -7.76 12.72 -15.36
CA ALA A 52 -8.02 11.77 -16.45
C ALA A 52 -8.62 10.46 -15.92
N LEU A 53 -8.08 9.92 -14.83
CA LEU A 53 -8.60 8.72 -14.19
C LEU A 53 -9.99 8.93 -13.59
N ARG A 54 -10.24 10.07 -12.95
CA ARG A 54 -11.56 10.44 -12.42
C ARG A 54 -12.60 10.45 -13.54
N ARG A 55 -12.34 11.18 -14.64
CA ARG A 55 -13.25 11.22 -15.79
C ARG A 55 -13.49 9.85 -16.44
N GLU A 56 -12.49 8.98 -16.44
CA GLU A 56 -12.62 7.61 -16.93
C GLU A 56 -13.53 6.77 -16.04
N ALA A 57 -13.37 6.85 -14.73
CA ALA A 57 -14.18 6.11 -13.76
C ALA A 57 -15.64 6.59 -13.76
N GLU A 58 -15.86 7.90 -13.84
CA GLU A 58 -17.20 8.50 -13.97
C GLU A 58 -17.92 7.97 -15.21
N ARG A 59 -17.24 7.95 -16.36
CA ARG A 59 -17.83 7.46 -17.62
C ARG A 59 -18.07 5.95 -17.62
N ALA A 60 -17.16 5.18 -17.04
CA ALA A 60 -17.20 3.70 -17.13
C ALA A 60 -18.15 3.05 -16.10
N ALA A 61 -18.35 3.68 -14.96
CA ALA A 61 -19.06 3.09 -13.82
C ALA A 61 -20.01 4.05 -13.08
N ASN A 62 -20.20 5.27 -13.56
CA ASN A 62 -20.91 6.34 -12.82
C ASN A 62 -20.39 6.43 -11.36
N ALA A 63 -19.07 6.33 -11.21
CA ALA A 63 -18.40 6.17 -9.92
C ALA A 63 -18.03 7.53 -9.33
N ASP A 64 -18.10 7.63 -8.00
CA ASP A 64 -17.61 8.80 -7.26
C ASP A 64 -16.10 8.65 -7.03
N VAL A 65 -15.31 9.43 -7.76
CA VAL A 65 -13.85 9.46 -7.62
C VAL A 65 -13.38 10.86 -7.29
N SER A 66 -12.69 10.98 -6.17
CA SER A 66 -12.09 12.22 -5.68
C SER A 66 -10.57 12.17 -5.77
N CYS A 67 -9.94 13.34 -6.00
CA CYS A 67 -8.50 13.47 -6.13
C CYS A 67 -7.92 14.24 -4.94
N VAL A 68 -6.86 13.71 -4.34
CA VAL A 68 -6.07 14.39 -3.31
C VAL A 68 -4.62 14.41 -3.76
N ARG A 69 -4.05 15.60 -3.89
CA ARG A 69 -2.66 15.75 -4.34
C ARG A 69 -1.70 15.48 -3.19
N ALA A 70 -0.71 14.59 -3.41
CA ALA A 70 0.39 14.35 -2.49
C ALA A 70 1.67 13.95 -3.23
N ASP A 71 2.80 14.53 -2.83
CA ASP A 71 4.12 14.01 -3.16
C ASP A 71 4.66 13.20 -1.97
N PHE A 72 4.81 11.90 -2.18
CA PHE A 72 5.31 10.97 -1.18
C PHE A 72 6.82 11.13 -0.89
N ALA A 73 7.51 11.99 -1.64
CA ALA A 73 8.88 12.42 -1.34
C ALA A 73 8.93 13.57 -0.33
N SER A 74 7.78 14.03 0.20
CA SER A 74 7.68 15.09 1.21
C SER A 74 6.69 14.71 2.30
N LEU A 75 7.17 14.59 3.53
CA LEU A 75 6.31 14.27 4.68
C LEU A 75 5.29 15.39 4.95
N ALA A 76 5.64 16.65 4.70
CA ALA A 76 4.71 17.77 4.79
C ALA A 76 3.54 17.61 3.81
N SER A 77 3.83 17.20 2.56
CA SER A 77 2.79 16.92 1.56
C SER A 77 1.90 15.74 1.96
N VAL A 78 2.46 14.70 2.59
CA VAL A 78 1.70 13.56 3.13
C VAL A 78 0.77 13.99 4.26
N ARG A 79 1.22 14.87 5.16
CA ARG A 79 0.38 15.43 6.24
C ARG A 79 -0.79 16.22 5.67
N GLY A 80 -0.53 17.13 4.73
CA GLY A 80 -1.59 17.91 4.08
C GLY A 80 -2.61 17.03 3.35
N ALA A 81 -2.17 15.93 2.74
CA ALA A 81 -3.07 14.96 2.12
C ALA A 81 -3.94 14.23 3.16
N ALA A 82 -3.36 13.81 4.29
CA ALA A 82 -4.13 13.18 5.37
C ALA A 82 -5.17 14.14 5.95
N GLU A 83 -4.81 15.39 6.17
CA GLU A 83 -5.73 16.43 6.64
C GLU A 83 -6.87 16.65 5.66
N ALA A 84 -6.59 16.81 4.37
CA ALA A 84 -7.60 16.99 3.32
C ALA A 84 -8.55 15.79 3.22
N ILE A 85 -8.03 14.57 3.41
CA ILE A 85 -8.86 13.36 3.45
C ILE A 85 -9.77 13.39 4.68
N MET A 86 -9.24 13.63 5.88
CA MET A 86 -10.01 13.60 7.12
C MET A 86 -11.05 14.73 7.22
N GLN A 87 -10.79 15.88 6.59
CA GLN A 87 -11.76 16.98 6.51
C GLN A 87 -12.99 16.61 5.70
N ARG A 88 -12.85 15.73 4.70
CA ARG A 88 -13.94 15.38 3.78
C ARG A 88 -14.60 14.04 4.12
N TRP A 89 -13.85 13.10 4.69
CA TRP A 89 -14.34 11.76 5.03
C TRP A 89 -14.04 11.42 6.49
N SER A 90 -15.09 11.36 7.29
CA SER A 90 -14.99 10.97 8.71
C SER A 90 -14.73 9.48 8.90
N SER A 91 -15.02 8.65 7.88
CA SER A 91 -14.79 7.20 7.91
C SER A 91 -14.13 6.72 6.64
N ILE A 92 -13.14 5.82 6.78
CA ILE A 92 -12.43 5.15 5.69
C ILE A 92 -12.56 3.64 5.88
N HIS A 93 -12.95 2.94 4.83
CA HIS A 93 -13.18 1.50 4.90
C HIS A 93 -12.02 0.68 4.31
N VAL A 94 -11.30 1.25 3.34
CA VAL A 94 -10.12 0.62 2.74
C VAL A 94 -9.03 1.67 2.50
N LEU A 95 -7.81 1.37 2.96
CA LEU A 95 -6.60 2.09 2.59
C LEU A 95 -5.66 1.17 1.81
N VAL A 96 -5.39 1.49 0.56
CA VAL A 96 -4.41 0.77 -0.27
C VAL A 96 -3.13 1.60 -0.37
N ASN A 97 -2.09 1.20 0.35
CA ASN A 97 -0.74 1.74 0.23
C ASN A 97 -0.03 1.07 -0.96
N ASN A 98 -0.23 1.64 -2.15
CA ASN A 98 0.33 1.13 -3.39
C ASN A 98 1.46 2.01 -3.93
N ALA A 99 1.54 3.29 -3.57
CA ALA A 99 2.59 4.18 -4.03
C ALA A 99 3.99 3.58 -3.79
N GLY A 100 4.84 3.65 -4.80
CA GLY A 100 6.20 3.14 -4.70
C GLY A 100 7.04 3.46 -5.91
N ILE A 101 8.35 3.58 -5.68
CA ILE A 101 9.36 3.85 -6.70
C ILE A 101 10.58 2.95 -6.51
N ASN A 102 11.42 2.93 -7.54
CA ASN A 102 12.82 2.53 -7.45
C ASN A 102 13.66 3.68 -8.02
N ALA A 103 14.43 4.36 -7.20
CA ALA A 103 15.09 5.61 -7.58
C ALA A 103 16.30 5.44 -8.54
N GLY A 104 16.64 4.20 -8.92
CA GLY A 104 17.75 3.91 -9.84
C GLY A 104 19.15 4.25 -9.27
N ARG A 105 19.31 5.38 -8.64
CA ARG A 105 20.52 5.88 -7.92
C ARG A 105 20.12 6.45 -6.58
N ARG A 106 21.09 6.63 -5.67
CA ARG A 106 20.81 7.27 -4.39
C ARG A 106 20.40 8.73 -4.63
N GLN A 107 19.21 9.03 -4.19
CA GLN A 107 18.63 10.36 -4.16
C GLN A 107 18.07 10.60 -2.76
N VAL A 108 17.88 11.86 -2.42
CA VAL A 108 17.40 12.28 -1.10
C VAL A 108 16.08 13.02 -1.30
N SER A 109 15.10 12.75 -0.43
CA SER A 109 13.81 13.42 -0.38
C SER A 109 13.95 14.86 0.15
N ALA A 110 12.86 15.62 0.08
CA ALA A 110 12.82 16.98 0.65
C ALA A 110 13.12 17.00 2.17
N ASP A 111 12.84 15.88 2.86
CA ASP A 111 13.05 15.75 4.30
C ASP A 111 14.43 15.13 4.66
N GLY A 112 15.33 14.96 3.67
CA GLY A 112 16.67 14.41 3.90
C GLY A 112 16.78 12.89 3.91
N PHE A 113 15.73 12.15 3.56
CA PHE A 113 15.73 10.68 3.59
C PHE A 113 16.08 10.06 2.23
N GLU A 114 16.65 8.85 2.23
CA GLU A 114 16.84 8.10 0.99
C GLU A 114 15.49 7.94 0.29
N LEU A 115 15.42 8.31 -0.99
CA LEU A 115 14.18 8.56 -1.71
C LEU A 115 13.28 7.32 -1.82
N THR A 116 13.87 6.13 -2.02
CA THR A 116 13.08 4.88 -2.10
C THR A 116 12.50 4.51 -0.74
N LEU A 117 13.25 4.70 0.34
CA LEU A 117 12.77 4.52 1.71
C LEU A 117 11.66 5.53 2.03
N ALA A 118 11.87 6.80 1.70
CA ALA A 118 10.90 7.87 1.94
C ALA A 118 9.54 7.54 1.31
N VAL A 119 9.53 7.23 0.01
CA VAL A 119 8.29 7.01 -0.75
C VAL A 119 7.63 5.66 -0.43
N ASN A 120 8.43 4.58 -0.30
CA ASN A 120 7.89 3.23 -0.17
C ASN A 120 7.55 2.82 1.27
N HIS A 121 8.14 3.51 2.25
CA HIS A 121 7.99 3.14 3.66
C HIS A 121 7.59 4.29 4.57
N LEU A 122 8.34 5.40 4.63
CA LEU A 122 8.07 6.47 5.59
C LEU A 122 6.76 7.22 5.28
N ALA A 123 6.50 7.52 4.02
CA ALA A 123 5.26 8.18 3.61
C ALA A 123 4.01 7.31 3.85
N PRO A 124 3.96 6.00 3.46
CA PRO A 124 2.85 5.11 3.84
C PRO A 124 2.72 4.94 5.36
N PHE A 125 3.83 4.87 6.10
CA PHE A 125 3.83 4.80 7.55
C PHE A 125 3.12 6.04 8.15
N LEU A 126 3.54 7.24 7.75
CA LEU A 126 2.96 8.49 8.20
C LEU A 126 1.48 8.61 7.83
N LEU A 127 1.15 8.42 6.53
CA LEU A 127 -0.22 8.51 6.05
C LEU A 127 -1.15 7.56 6.82
N THR A 128 -0.73 6.31 6.97
CA THR A 128 -1.51 5.30 7.69
C THR A 128 -1.72 5.71 9.14
N SER A 129 -0.66 6.14 9.85
CA SER A 129 -0.76 6.57 11.25
C SER A 129 -1.76 7.72 11.43
N LEU A 130 -1.75 8.69 10.51
CA LEU A 130 -2.67 9.83 10.55
C LEU A 130 -4.12 9.43 10.22
N LEU A 131 -4.33 8.42 9.36
CA LEU A 131 -5.67 7.98 8.94
C LEU A 131 -6.29 6.92 9.85
N VAL A 132 -5.56 6.40 10.86
CA VAL A 132 -6.09 5.39 11.80
C VAL A 132 -7.41 5.82 12.46
N PRO A 133 -7.61 7.07 12.92
CA PRO A 133 -8.89 7.48 13.49
C PRO A 133 -10.07 7.33 12.51
N ALA A 134 -9.89 7.73 11.25
CA ALA A 134 -10.93 7.58 10.23
C ALA A 134 -11.14 6.11 9.80
N LEU A 135 -10.08 5.29 9.80
CA LEU A 135 -10.18 3.85 9.57
C LEU A 135 -10.92 3.16 10.72
N ALA A 136 -10.70 3.56 11.97
CA ALA A 136 -11.43 3.05 13.11
C ALA A 136 -12.92 3.45 13.09
N ALA A 137 -13.23 4.65 12.60
CA ALA A 137 -14.62 5.08 12.40
C ALA A 137 -15.33 4.29 11.28
N GLY A 138 -14.58 3.80 10.29
CA GLY A 138 -15.09 3.00 9.16
C GLY A 138 -15.05 1.49 9.38
N THR A 139 -14.89 1.01 10.63
CA THR A 139 -14.80 -0.44 10.89
C THR A 139 -16.10 -1.19 10.58
N PRO A 140 -16.00 -2.42 10.04
CA PRO A 140 -14.80 -3.15 9.72
C PRO A 140 -14.03 -2.53 8.54
N SER A 141 -12.77 -2.18 8.76
CA SER A 141 -11.92 -1.53 7.76
C SER A 141 -10.64 -2.32 7.49
N ARG A 142 -9.99 -2.02 6.37
CA ARG A 142 -8.82 -2.77 5.91
C ARG A 142 -7.71 -1.86 5.41
N ILE A 143 -6.49 -2.19 5.79
CA ILE A 143 -5.26 -1.62 5.25
C ILE A 143 -4.58 -2.69 4.39
N VAL A 144 -4.34 -2.38 3.11
CA VAL A 144 -3.66 -3.28 2.17
C VAL A 144 -2.36 -2.62 1.70
N ASN A 145 -1.24 -3.18 2.11
CA ASN A 145 0.09 -2.70 1.74
C ASN A 145 0.62 -3.49 0.53
N VAL A 146 0.96 -2.81 -0.56
CA VAL A 146 1.50 -3.47 -1.75
C VAL A 146 3.00 -3.67 -1.60
N THR A 147 3.41 -4.94 -1.43
CA THR A 147 4.81 -5.36 -1.33
C THR A 147 5.32 -6.00 -2.64
N SER A 148 6.35 -6.82 -2.57
CA SER A 148 6.94 -7.53 -3.70
C SER A 148 7.52 -8.88 -3.26
N VAL A 149 7.64 -9.82 -4.18
CA VAL A 149 8.37 -11.08 -3.98
C VAL A 149 9.83 -10.84 -3.56
N PHE A 150 10.41 -9.71 -3.94
CA PHE A 150 11.78 -9.33 -3.57
C PHE A 150 11.96 -9.01 -2.08
N ALA A 151 10.89 -8.87 -1.31
CA ALA A 151 10.97 -8.77 0.15
C ALA A 151 11.60 -10.02 0.80
N HIS A 152 11.46 -11.20 0.17
CA HIS A 152 11.98 -12.47 0.70
C HIS A 152 13.51 -12.57 0.66
N VAL A 153 14.14 -11.92 -0.32
CA VAL A 153 15.61 -11.92 -0.49
C VAL A 153 16.27 -10.66 0.07
N ALA A 154 15.49 -9.78 0.68
CA ALA A 154 15.96 -8.50 1.19
C ALA A 154 16.73 -8.65 2.51
N GLY A 155 17.82 -7.88 2.60
CA GLY A 155 18.45 -7.53 3.89
C GLY A 155 17.91 -6.19 4.39
N ILE A 156 17.93 -6.00 5.71
CA ILE A 156 17.66 -4.71 6.33
C ILE A 156 18.70 -4.44 7.43
N ASP A 157 19.18 -3.21 7.48
CA ASP A 157 20.02 -2.71 8.55
C ASP A 157 19.43 -1.39 9.03
N VAL A 158 18.79 -1.43 10.20
CA VAL A 158 18.12 -0.26 10.79
C VAL A 158 19.10 0.82 11.26
N ARG A 159 20.41 0.49 11.42
CA ARG A 159 21.45 1.45 11.82
C ARG A 159 21.98 2.27 10.64
N ASP A 160 21.73 1.78 9.43
CA ASP A 160 22.12 2.44 8.17
C ASP A 160 21.04 2.23 7.10
N ILE A 161 19.79 2.47 7.48
CA ILE A 161 18.63 2.21 6.62
C ILE A 161 18.61 3.09 5.37
N MET A 162 19.31 4.23 5.42
CA MET A 162 19.41 5.22 4.33
C MET A 162 20.63 5.02 3.44
N PHE A 163 21.42 3.94 3.64
CA PHE A 163 22.64 3.69 2.88
C PHE A 163 23.64 4.87 2.91
N GLU A 164 23.89 5.42 4.08
CA GLU A 164 24.85 6.52 4.26
C GLU A 164 26.28 6.02 4.38
N ARG A 165 26.45 4.81 4.92
CA ARG A 165 27.76 4.16 5.14
C ARG A 165 28.02 3.00 4.20
N ARG A 166 26.97 2.24 3.87
CA ARG A 166 27.05 1.08 2.97
C ARG A 166 27.02 1.51 1.51
N TRP A 167 27.65 0.70 0.66
CA TRP A 167 27.52 0.88 -0.78
C TRP A 167 26.04 0.84 -1.22
N TYR A 168 25.59 1.88 -1.89
CA TYR A 168 24.22 1.99 -2.41
C TYR A 168 24.01 1.07 -3.61
N SER A 169 22.89 0.39 -3.63
CA SER A 169 22.35 -0.30 -4.80
C SER A 169 20.85 -0.06 -4.84
N SER A 170 20.33 0.42 -5.96
CA SER A 170 18.90 0.66 -6.15
C SER A 170 18.07 -0.60 -5.89
N THR A 171 18.57 -1.78 -6.33
CA THR A 171 17.94 -3.07 -6.06
C THR A 171 17.88 -3.37 -4.56
N ARG A 172 19.00 -3.13 -3.83
CA ARG A 172 19.02 -3.33 -2.37
C ARG A 172 18.09 -2.37 -1.65
N ALA A 173 18.08 -1.10 -2.02
CA ALA A 173 17.19 -0.08 -1.45
C ALA A 173 15.72 -0.44 -1.69
N TYR A 174 15.38 -0.82 -2.92
CA TYR A 174 14.02 -1.26 -3.26
C TYR A 174 13.61 -2.52 -2.48
N ASN A 175 14.44 -3.57 -2.48
CA ASN A 175 14.13 -4.80 -1.77
C ASN A 175 13.99 -4.56 -0.27
N GLN A 176 14.89 -3.76 0.34
CA GLN A 176 14.81 -3.33 1.74
C GLN A 176 13.49 -2.61 2.02
N SER A 177 13.07 -1.69 1.15
CA SER A 177 11.82 -0.95 1.32
C SER A 177 10.58 -1.88 1.26
N LYS A 178 10.62 -2.93 0.41
CA LYS A 178 9.53 -3.92 0.33
C LYS A 178 9.51 -4.89 1.51
N LEU A 179 10.66 -5.23 2.08
CA LEU A 179 10.74 -5.93 3.35
C LEU A 179 10.20 -5.04 4.50
N SER A 180 10.58 -3.76 4.53
CA SER A 180 10.04 -2.80 5.50
C SER A 180 8.51 -2.69 5.43
N THR A 181 7.92 -2.78 4.23
CA THR A 181 6.46 -2.83 4.05
C THR A 181 5.84 -4.06 4.73
N VAL A 182 6.46 -5.26 4.61
CA VAL A 182 5.96 -6.47 5.27
C VAL A 182 6.11 -6.37 6.80
N MET A 183 7.26 -5.88 7.27
CA MET A 183 7.52 -5.67 8.70
C MET A 183 6.54 -4.65 9.30
N PHE A 184 6.30 -3.55 8.61
CA PHE A 184 5.29 -2.54 8.98
C PHE A 184 3.89 -3.15 9.06
N THR A 185 3.48 -3.94 8.05
CA THR A 185 2.19 -4.63 8.04
C THR A 185 2.01 -5.50 9.27
N THR A 186 3.02 -6.32 9.59
CA THR A 186 2.95 -7.25 10.71
C THR A 186 2.93 -6.53 12.06
N GLU A 187 3.76 -5.51 12.22
CA GLU A 187 3.81 -4.73 13.45
C GLU A 187 2.54 -3.90 13.65
N LEU A 188 2.03 -3.25 12.60
CA LEU A 188 0.79 -2.47 12.65
C LEU A 188 -0.41 -3.37 12.96
N ALA A 189 -0.49 -4.57 12.36
CA ALA A 189 -1.54 -5.55 12.66
C ALA A 189 -1.55 -5.94 14.14
N HIS A 190 -0.36 -6.11 14.73
CA HIS A 190 -0.23 -6.38 16.16
C HIS A 190 -0.71 -5.21 17.03
N ARG A 191 -0.34 -3.99 16.67
CA ARG A 191 -0.72 -2.77 17.41
C ARG A 191 -2.20 -2.43 17.28
N LEU A 192 -2.86 -2.83 16.19
CA LEU A 192 -4.28 -2.60 15.92
C LEU A 192 -5.17 -3.82 16.18
N ALA A 193 -4.69 -4.83 16.90
CA ALA A 193 -5.39 -6.12 17.08
C ALA A 193 -6.83 -6.00 17.63
N SER A 194 -7.10 -4.99 18.46
CA SER A 194 -8.43 -4.76 19.08
C SER A 194 -9.24 -3.63 18.41
N SER A 195 -8.75 -3.04 17.33
CA SER A 195 -9.35 -1.85 16.73
C SER A 195 -10.45 -2.12 15.69
N GLY A 196 -10.62 -3.38 15.25
CA GLY A 196 -11.48 -3.73 14.12
C GLY A 196 -10.89 -3.40 12.75
N ILE A 197 -9.62 -2.96 12.69
CA ILE A 197 -8.88 -2.66 11.46
C ILE A 197 -8.02 -3.86 11.08
N ALA A 198 -8.29 -4.50 9.96
CA ALA A 198 -7.45 -5.58 9.43
C ALA A 198 -6.30 -5.02 8.59
N VAL A 199 -5.06 -5.45 8.86
CA VAL A 199 -3.86 -4.98 8.16
C VAL A 199 -3.18 -6.14 7.48
N ASN A 200 -3.12 -6.12 6.15
CA ASN A 200 -2.49 -7.19 5.38
C ASN A 200 -1.59 -6.62 4.28
N CYS A 201 -0.68 -7.43 3.77
CA CYS A 201 0.08 -7.08 2.57
C CYS A 201 -0.18 -8.04 1.42
N VAL A 202 0.03 -7.55 0.21
CA VAL A 202 -0.10 -8.33 -1.02
C VAL A 202 1.13 -8.14 -1.89
N SER A 203 1.71 -9.27 -2.32
CA SER A 203 2.70 -9.30 -3.39
C SER A 203 1.97 -9.59 -4.70
N PRO A 204 1.76 -8.59 -5.56
CA PRO A 204 0.94 -8.75 -6.76
C PRO A 204 1.61 -9.61 -7.83
N GLY A 205 2.87 -10.00 -7.65
CA GLY A 205 3.68 -10.73 -8.63
C GLY A 205 4.58 -9.80 -9.44
N LEU A 206 5.19 -10.34 -10.50
CA LEU A 206 5.99 -9.57 -11.45
C LEU A 206 5.04 -8.93 -12.48
N VAL A 207 4.99 -7.61 -12.49
CA VAL A 207 4.05 -6.84 -13.31
C VAL A 207 4.81 -5.99 -14.31
N ALA A 208 4.32 -5.94 -15.55
CA ALA A 208 4.87 -5.09 -16.60
C ALA A 208 4.55 -3.60 -16.33
N THR A 209 5.25 -3.00 -15.35
CA THR A 209 5.10 -1.57 -14.99
C THR A 209 6.35 -0.78 -15.36
N ASP A 210 6.22 0.55 -15.40
CA ASP A 210 7.35 1.47 -15.62
C ASP A 210 8.46 1.29 -14.56
N LEU A 211 8.11 0.84 -13.37
CA LEU A 211 9.06 0.52 -12.29
C LEU A 211 10.08 -0.57 -12.69
N MET A 212 9.67 -1.53 -13.53
CA MET A 212 10.55 -2.58 -14.05
C MET A 212 11.40 -2.10 -15.23
N ARG A 213 10.96 -1.09 -15.98
CA ARG A 213 11.68 -0.55 -17.14
C ARG A 213 12.98 0.18 -16.76
N GLU A 214 13.07 0.68 -15.54
CA GLU A 214 14.26 1.39 -15.03
C GLU A 214 15.37 0.42 -14.59
N HIS A 215 15.11 -0.88 -14.46
CA HIS A 215 16.14 -1.87 -14.18
C HIS A 215 16.97 -2.18 -15.43
N TRP A 216 18.28 -1.95 -15.38
CA TRP A 216 19.25 -2.11 -16.49
C TRP A 216 19.25 -3.51 -17.09
N TRP A 217 18.94 -4.57 -16.36
CA TRP A 217 18.86 -5.97 -16.82
C TRP A 217 17.63 -6.25 -17.69
N PHE A 218 16.59 -5.42 -17.68
CA PHE A 218 15.45 -5.50 -18.61
C PHE A 218 15.67 -4.72 -19.92
N ARG A 219 16.83 -4.07 -20.11
CA ARG A 219 17.15 -3.32 -21.34
C ARG A 219 17.27 -4.16 -22.61
N PRO A 220 17.83 -5.41 -22.62
CA PRO A 220 17.87 -6.20 -23.83
C PRO A 220 16.46 -6.65 -24.25
N ARG A 221 16.06 -6.34 -25.49
CA ARG A 221 14.74 -6.70 -26.06
C ARG A 221 14.47 -8.20 -26.05
N TRP A 222 15.50 -9.04 -26.20
CA TRP A 222 15.40 -10.49 -26.19
C TRP A 222 15.11 -11.05 -24.78
N LEU A 223 15.64 -10.45 -23.72
CA LEU A 223 15.32 -10.81 -22.34
C LEU A 223 13.84 -10.50 -22.01
N ARG A 224 13.31 -9.39 -22.54
CA ARG A 224 11.89 -9.05 -22.42
C ARG A 224 10.99 -10.07 -23.10
N ALA A 225 11.39 -10.63 -24.23
CA ALA A 225 10.64 -11.67 -24.94
C ALA A 225 10.60 -13.00 -24.16
N LEU A 226 11.70 -13.37 -23.48
CA LEU A 226 11.77 -14.57 -22.61
C LEU A 226 10.91 -14.45 -21.36
N TRP A 227 10.68 -13.22 -20.86
CA TRP A 227 9.89 -12.96 -19.64
C TRP A 227 8.46 -12.50 -19.93
N SER A 228 8.12 -12.20 -21.18
CA SER A 228 6.78 -11.73 -21.57
C SER A 228 5.68 -12.75 -21.27
N GLY A 229 6.00 -14.04 -21.24
CA GLY A 229 5.04 -15.10 -20.86
C GLY A 229 4.77 -15.22 -19.35
N GLY A 230 5.52 -14.52 -18.49
CA GLY A 230 5.40 -14.59 -17.02
C GLY A 230 5.05 -13.28 -16.32
N LEU A 231 4.97 -12.15 -17.06
CA LEU A 231 4.60 -10.86 -16.50
C LEU A 231 3.08 -10.70 -16.49
N LEU A 232 2.57 -10.28 -15.33
CA LEU A 232 1.15 -9.97 -15.18
C LEU A 232 0.80 -8.62 -15.80
N SER A 233 -0.45 -8.48 -16.25
CA SER A 233 -1.02 -7.17 -16.55
C SER A 233 -1.22 -6.36 -15.26
N PRO A 234 -1.27 -5.02 -15.33
CA PRO A 234 -1.67 -4.20 -14.20
C PRO A 234 -3.05 -4.57 -13.65
N GLU A 235 -3.96 -4.99 -14.50
CA GLU A 235 -5.32 -5.41 -14.18
C GLU A 235 -5.34 -6.71 -13.37
N ASP A 236 -4.57 -7.73 -13.77
CA ASP A 236 -4.44 -8.99 -13.04
C ASP A 236 -3.81 -8.79 -11.67
N ALA A 237 -2.80 -7.92 -11.60
CA ALA A 237 -2.16 -7.55 -10.36
C ALA A 237 -3.10 -6.77 -9.43
N ALA A 238 -3.87 -5.84 -9.98
CA ALA A 238 -4.89 -5.09 -9.26
C ALA A 238 -6.01 -5.99 -8.74
N ALA A 239 -6.43 -6.99 -9.51
CA ALA A 239 -7.43 -7.97 -9.05
C ALA A 239 -6.99 -8.71 -7.77
N ARG A 240 -5.67 -8.94 -7.60
CA ARG A 240 -5.13 -9.51 -6.34
C ARG A 240 -5.25 -8.53 -5.19
N VAL A 241 -4.94 -7.25 -5.42
CA VAL A 241 -5.05 -6.19 -4.41
C VAL A 241 -6.51 -6.01 -3.99
N VAL A 242 -7.42 -5.91 -4.96
CA VAL A 242 -8.86 -5.74 -4.74
C VAL A 242 -9.43 -6.92 -3.94
N ARG A 243 -9.07 -8.17 -4.29
CA ARG A 243 -9.51 -9.34 -3.52
C ARG A 243 -9.10 -9.28 -2.06
N VAL A 244 -7.87 -8.87 -1.75
CA VAL A 244 -7.43 -8.70 -0.35
C VAL A 244 -8.17 -7.54 0.32
N ALA A 245 -8.52 -6.49 -0.42
CA ALA A 245 -9.24 -5.33 0.09
C ALA A 245 -10.74 -5.60 0.35
N THR A 246 -11.38 -6.52 -0.41
CA THR A 246 -12.85 -6.62 -0.43
C THR A 246 -13.43 -8.00 -0.08
N SER A 247 -12.62 -9.07 -0.12
CA SER A 247 -13.14 -10.42 0.10
C SER A 247 -13.61 -10.64 1.55
N GLU A 248 -14.85 -11.07 1.74
CA GLU A 248 -15.42 -11.44 3.03
C GLU A 248 -14.71 -12.64 3.68
N ALA A 249 -14.10 -13.51 2.85
CA ALA A 249 -13.28 -14.62 3.36
C ALA A 249 -12.05 -14.18 4.17
N LEU A 250 -11.70 -12.88 4.13
CA LEU A 250 -10.63 -12.29 4.90
C LEU A 250 -11.13 -11.40 6.06
N ASP A 251 -12.39 -11.49 6.44
CA ASP A 251 -12.89 -10.77 7.60
C ASP A 251 -12.18 -11.24 8.87
N GLY A 252 -11.65 -10.28 9.62
CA GLY A 252 -10.84 -10.54 10.82
C GLY A 252 -9.43 -11.08 10.55
N VAL A 253 -9.06 -11.40 9.30
CA VAL A 253 -7.71 -11.84 8.95
C VAL A 253 -6.77 -10.65 8.91
N THR A 254 -5.74 -10.66 9.77
CA THR A 254 -4.79 -9.56 9.92
C THR A 254 -3.35 -10.07 10.05
N GLY A 255 -2.35 -9.25 9.71
CA GLY A 255 -0.92 -9.56 9.82
C GLY A 255 -0.42 -10.57 8.78
N ARG A 256 -1.15 -10.78 7.69
CA ARG A 256 -0.83 -11.79 6.68
C ARG A 256 -0.31 -11.16 5.38
N CYS A 257 0.46 -11.98 4.65
CA CYS A 257 0.90 -11.65 3.29
C CYS A 257 0.21 -12.58 2.30
N PHE A 258 -0.28 -12.00 1.21
CA PHE A 258 -0.98 -12.71 0.13
C PHE A 258 -0.23 -12.57 -1.19
N ALA A 259 -0.48 -13.49 -2.13
CA ALA A 259 0.06 -13.44 -3.49
C ALA A 259 -1.04 -13.69 -4.52
N ALA A 260 -0.96 -14.79 -5.26
CA ALA A 260 -1.92 -15.10 -6.33
C ALA A 260 -3.31 -15.49 -5.82
N THR A 261 -3.41 -16.01 -4.61
CA THR A 261 -4.64 -16.52 -4.01
C THR A 261 -4.92 -15.85 -2.67
N LEU A 262 -6.10 -16.10 -2.08
CA LEU A 262 -6.46 -15.68 -0.73
C LEU A 262 -5.85 -16.59 0.37
N ARG A 263 -4.98 -17.52 0.01
CA ARG A 263 -4.20 -18.28 0.98
C ARG A 263 -2.98 -17.45 1.39
N PRO A 264 -2.72 -17.24 2.68
CA PRO A 264 -1.54 -16.55 3.15
C PRO A 264 -0.27 -17.26 2.68
N VAL A 265 0.72 -16.47 2.26
CA VAL A 265 2.07 -16.97 1.97
C VAL A 265 2.99 -16.74 3.18
N PRO A 266 4.05 -17.55 3.35
CA PRO A 266 5.02 -17.34 4.42
C PRO A 266 5.58 -15.91 4.39
N LEU A 267 5.79 -15.32 5.57
CA LEU A 267 6.46 -14.03 5.69
C LEU A 267 7.96 -14.19 5.42
N PRO A 268 8.63 -13.15 4.89
CA PRO A 268 10.08 -13.10 4.85
C PRO A 268 10.68 -13.39 6.22
N ARG A 269 11.75 -14.20 6.28
CA ARG A 269 12.34 -14.66 7.56
C ARG A 269 12.62 -13.51 8.53
N ARG A 270 13.14 -12.37 8.03
CA ARG A 270 13.43 -11.17 8.83
C ARG A 270 12.17 -10.47 9.35
N ALA A 271 11.04 -10.62 8.68
CA ALA A 271 9.76 -10.05 9.13
C ALA A 271 9.18 -10.82 10.34
N ASN A 272 9.66 -12.03 10.63
CA ASN A 272 9.28 -12.78 11.84
C ASN A 272 10.08 -12.35 13.08
N ASP A 273 11.17 -11.59 12.93
CA ASP A 273 11.96 -11.08 14.05
C ASP A 273 11.22 -9.89 14.69
N ALA A 274 10.64 -10.12 15.86
CA ALA A 274 9.88 -9.12 16.60
C ALA A 274 10.74 -7.95 17.09
N ALA A 275 12.00 -8.18 17.45
CA ALA A 275 12.89 -7.12 17.90
C ALA A 275 13.25 -6.20 16.74
N LEU A 276 13.55 -6.79 15.57
CA LEU A 276 13.85 -6.02 14.36
C LEU A 276 12.63 -5.23 13.86
N ARG A 277 11.42 -5.81 13.93
CA ARG A 277 10.17 -5.08 13.58
C ARG A 277 9.96 -3.87 14.49
N ARG A 278 10.09 -4.04 15.80
CA ARG A 278 10.00 -2.92 16.76
C ARG A 278 11.05 -1.86 16.49
N ALA A 279 12.30 -2.26 16.27
CA ALA A 279 13.37 -1.31 15.96
C ALA A 279 13.08 -0.49 14.69
N LEU A 280 12.54 -1.12 13.64
CA LEU A 280 12.11 -0.41 12.43
C LEU A 280 10.92 0.53 12.72
N TRP A 281 9.94 0.08 13.50
CA TRP A 281 8.80 0.89 13.91
C TRP A 281 9.25 2.16 14.65
N ASP A 282 10.07 1.99 15.69
CA ASP A 282 10.55 3.10 16.52
C ASP A 282 11.41 4.08 15.71
N LEU A 283 12.21 3.56 14.77
CA LEU A 283 12.93 4.40 13.83
C LEU A 283 11.97 5.18 12.92
N SER A 284 10.93 4.53 12.39
CA SER A 284 9.94 5.19 11.54
C SER A 284 9.17 6.28 12.28
N VAL A 285 8.78 6.04 13.54
CA VAL A 285 8.16 7.06 14.41
C VAL A 285 9.09 8.28 14.54
N ARG A 286 10.37 8.06 14.86
CA ARG A 286 11.34 9.17 15.00
C ARG A 286 11.54 9.95 13.70
N LEU A 287 11.67 9.25 12.57
CA LEU A 287 11.94 9.90 11.28
C LEU A 287 10.71 10.65 10.75
N THR A 288 9.51 10.16 11.03
CA THR A 288 8.27 10.79 10.54
C THR A 288 7.63 11.71 11.56
N ASN A 289 8.08 11.69 12.81
CA ASN A 289 7.40 12.35 13.94
C ASN A 289 5.88 12.04 13.94
N ALA A 290 5.55 10.76 13.77
CA ALA A 290 4.18 10.27 13.71
C ALA A 290 3.89 9.44 14.95
N GLU A 291 2.78 9.78 15.63
CA GLU A 291 2.23 8.97 16.71
C GLU A 291 1.06 8.14 16.18
N LEU A 292 1.03 6.85 16.53
CA LEU A 292 -0.11 5.99 16.24
C LEU A 292 -1.14 6.16 17.37
N VAL A 293 -2.18 6.93 17.11
CA VAL A 293 -3.31 7.04 18.03
C VAL A 293 -4.28 5.90 17.75
N VAL A 294 -4.26 4.86 18.59
CA VAL A 294 -5.23 3.76 18.50
C VAL A 294 -6.48 4.19 19.26
N PRO A 295 -7.63 4.39 18.59
CA PRO A 295 -8.86 4.70 19.30
C PRO A 295 -9.24 3.54 20.23
N ALA A 296 -9.78 3.87 21.40
CA ALA A 296 -10.33 2.85 22.30
C ALA A 296 -11.38 2.01 21.55
N SER A 297 -11.32 0.68 21.67
CA SER A 297 -12.29 -0.23 21.08
C SER A 297 -13.69 0.23 21.44
N ARG A 298 -14.53 0.50 20.43
CA ARG A 298 -15.98 0.55 20.66
C ARG A 298 -16.38 -0.88 21.03
N ALA A 299 -16.65 -1.10 22.34
CA ALA A 299 -17.23 -2.34 22.80
C ALA A 299 -18.44 -2.64 21.89
N THR A 300 -18.38 -3.73 21.15
CA THR A 300 -19.53 -4.23 20.38
C THR A 300 -20.64 -4.45 21.39
N ALA A 301 -21.67 -3.58 21.36
CA ALA A 301 -22.89 -3.87 22.06
C ALA A 301 -23.35 -5.29 21.64
N PRO A 302 -23.71 -6.17 22.57
CA PRO A 302 -24.20 -7.50 22.22
C PRO A 302 -25.40 -7.31 21.29
N ARG A 303 -25.36 -7.94 20.10
CA ARG A 303 -26.53 -8.04 19.23
C ARG A 303 -27.59 -8.71 20.08
N GLY A 304 -28.63 -7.94 20.42
CA GLY A 304 -29.77 -8.44 21.21
C GLY A 304 -30.33 -9.74 20.64
N ALA A 305 -30.65 -10.61 21.55
CA ALA A 305 -31.30 -11.89 21.33
C ALA A 305 -32.68 -11.73 20.65
#